data_676e3ffe64a4e21a7a1a69d0180d798e
#
_entry.id   676e3ffe64a4e21a7a1a69d0180d798e
#
_cell.length_a   1.000
_cell.length_b   1.000
_cell.length_c   1.000
_cell.angle_alpha   90.00
_cell.angle_beta   90.00
_cell.angle_gamma   90.00
#
_symmetry.space_group_name_H-M   'P 1'
#
loop_
_entity.id
_entity.type
_entity.pdbx_description
1 polymer ?
#
loop_
_entity_poly.entity_id
_entity_poly.type
_entity_poly.pdbx_seq_one_letter_code
_entity_poly.pdbx_strand_id
1 'polypeptide(L)'
;MKQEDGPRVAVITVDNFDTHAGQGAEFGDLAQQLETTDRVIETFKVSMGSAWKDTIILTATEFGRTVAQNGSAGTDHGYGGVSLLAGGLLAGSRVIANWPGLAKKDLFEGRDLMATLDYRAVCAACIEAAFGLQHDVIADQVFFEPKLPRIHDDLFA
;
A
#
# COMPACT_ATOMS: atom_id res chain seq x y z
N MET A 1 -7.13 -11.12 -17.32
CA MET A 1 -6.35 -11.79 -16.25
C MET A 1 -6.67 -13.28 -16.06
N LYS A 2 -7.79 -13.80 -16.52
CA LYS A 2 -8.12 -15.24 -16.38
C LYS A 2 -7.76 -16.09 -17.62
N GLN A 3 -7.42 -15.46 -18.72
CA GLN A 3 -6.99 -16.16 -19.95
C GLN A 3 -5.47 -16.31 -19.94
N GLU A 4 -4.96 -17.38 -20.52
CA GLU A 4 -3.53 -17.71 -20.56
C GLU A 4 -2.69 -16.57 -21.14
N ASP A 5 -3.22 -15.84 -22.13
CA ASP A 5 -2.60 -14.66 -22.76
C ASP A 5 -3.19 -13.32 -22.27
N GLY A 6 -3.87 -13.30 -21.12
CA GLY A 6 -4.51 -12.11 -20.58
C GLY A 6 -3.50 -11.15 -19.90
N PRO A 7 -3.91 -9.90 -19.60
CA PRO A 7 -3.05 -8.94 -18.91
C PRO A 7 -2.69 -9.47 -17.52
N ARG A 8 -1.43 -9.38 -17.17
CA ARG A 8 -0.88 -9.85 -15.87
C ARG A 8 -0.81 -8.74 -14.84
N VAL A 9 -0.84 -7.49 -15.26
CA VAL A 9 -0.84 -6.30 -14.41
C VAL A 9 -2.04 -5.44 -14.76
N ALA A 10 -2.72 -4.93 -13.74
CA ALA A 10 -3.78 -3.94 -13.88
C ALA A 10 -3.58 -2.83 -12.85
N VAL A 11 -3.88 -1.60 -13.24
CA VAL A 11 -3.90 -0.44 -12.35
C VAL A 11 -5.34 0.07 -12.28
N ILE A 12 -5.82 0.29 -11.07
CA ILE A 12 -7.17 0.80 -10.79
C ILE A 12 -7.01 2.01 -9.88
N THR A 13 -7.63 3.12 -10.24
CA THR A 13 -7.66 4.31 -9.39
C THR A 13 -8.90 4.30 -8.52
N VAL A 14 -8.72 4.59 -7.23
CA VAL A 14 -9.79 4.87 -6.28
C VAL A 14 -9.59 6.29 -5.77
N ASP A 15 -10.48 7.18 -6.18
CA ASP A 15 -10.36 8.62 -5.92
C ASP A 15 -10.91 9.04 -4.54
N ASN A 16 -10.82 10.34 -4.24
CA ASN A 16 -11.42 11.02 -3.10
C ASN A 16 -10.80 10.70 -1.72
N PHE A 17 -9.54 10.28 -1.68
CA PHE A 17 -8.79 10.17 -0.43
C PHE A 17 -8.16 11.49 0.03
N ASP A 18 -8.19 12.52 -0.79
CA ASP A 18 -7.58 13.82 -0.48
C ASP A 18 -8.52 14.72 0.33
N THR A 19 -8.83 14.29 1.53
CA THR A 19 -9.84 14.86 2.43
C THR A 19 -9.30 16.01 3.28
N HIS A 20 -9.14 17.20 2.67
CA HIS A 20 -8.67 18.39 3.35
C HIS A 20 -9.71 19.04 4.29
N ALA A 21 -10.98 18.72 4.15
CA ALA A 21 -12.05 19.24 5.00
C ALA A 21 -13.09 18.14 5.27
N GLY A 22 -13.67 18.15 6.47
CA GLY A 22 -14.76 17.25 6.82
C GLY A 22 -14.46 15.76 6.67
N GLN A 23 -13.20 15.34 6.81
CA GLN A 23 -12.75 13.96 6.57
C GLN A 23 -13.59 12.91 7.28
N GLY A 24 -14.10 13.25 8.47
CA GLY A 24 -14.79 12.32 9.33
C GLY A 24 -13.83 11.35 10.03
N ALA A 25 -14.42 10.34 10.68
CA ALA A 25 -13.68 9.27 11.37
C ALA A 25 -14.40 7.93 11.14
N GLU A 26 -15.28 7.52 12.05
CA GLU A 26 -16.13 6.33 11.90
C GLU A 26 -17.16 6.49 10.78
N PHE A 27 -17.56 7.74 10.51
CA PHE A 27 -18.48 8.14 9.45
C PHE A 27 -17.88 9.34 8.70
N GLY A 28 -18.24 9.51 7.45
CA GLY A 28 -17.79 10.60 6.59
C GLY A 28 -17.02 10.12 5.37
N ASP A 29 -16.37 11.06 4.68
CA ASP A 29 -15.77 10.82 3.37
C ASP A 29 -14.68 9.74 3.43
N LEU A 30 -13.78 9.78 4.41
CA LEU A 30 -12.72 8.77 4.54
C LEU A 30 -13.29 7.36 4.77
N ALA A 31 -14.29 7.24 5.65
CA ALA A 31 -14.94 5.95 5.92
C ALA A 31 -15.57 5.36 4.65
N GLN A 32 -16.24 6.19 3.84
CA GLN A 32 -16.84 5.76 2.57
C GLN A 32 -15.78 5.32 1.55
N GLN A 33 -14.63 6.00 1.49
CA GLN A 33 -13.55 5.61 0.57
C GLN A 33 -12.87 4.31 1.00
N LEU A 34 -12.67 4.10 2.30
CA LEU A 34 -12.16 2.84 2.83
C LEU A 34 -13.13 1.68 2.57
N GLU A 35 -14.43 1.87 2.78
CA GLU A 35 -15.46 0.89 2.45
C GLU A 35 -15.52 0.59 0.93
N THR A 36 -15.33 1.61 0.11
CA THR A 36 -15.24 1.43 -1.35
C THR A 36 -14.02 0.59 -1.72
N THR A 37 -12.87 0.87 -1.12
CA THR A 37 -11.64 0.09 -1.34
C THR A 37 -11.80 -1.37 -0.91
N ASP A 38 -12.42 -1.61 0.24
CA ASP A 38 -12.72 -2.96 0.74
C ASP A 38 -13.62 -3.72 -0.25
N ARG A 39 -14.71 -3.10 -0.72
CA ARG A 39 -15.60 -3.69 -1.73
C ARG A 39 -14.90 -3.97 -3.06
N VAL A 40 -13.99 -3.12 -3.49
CA VAL A 40 -13.19 -3.36 -4.71
C VAL A 40 -12.32 -4.60 -4.52
N ILE A 41 -11.62 -4.72 -3.40
CA ILE A 41 -10.77 -5.89 -3.09
C ILE A 41 -11.62 -7.17 -3.02
N GLU A 42 -12.75 -7.15 -2.31
CA GLU A 42 -13.65 -8.29 -2.20
C GLU A 42 -14.20 -8.72 -3.57
N THR A 43 -14.71 -7.76 -4.36
CA THR A 43 -15.23 -8.02 -5.71
C THR A 43 -14.16 -8.63 -6.59
N PHE A 44 -12.94 -8.11 -6.52
CA PHE A 44 -11.81 -8.65 -7.27
C PHE A 44 -11.48 -10.07 -6.85
N LYS A 45 -11.41 -10.34 -5.54
CA LYS A 45 -11.18 -11.68 -4.99
C LYS A 45 -12.21 -12.68 -5.50
N VAL A 46 -13.50 -12.34 -5.38
CA VAL A 46 -14.60 -13.20 -5.87
C VAL A 46 -14.50 -13.42 -7.39
N SER A 47 -14.23 -12.35 -8.13
CA SER A 47 -14.10 -12.41 -9.59
C SER A 47 -12.90 -13.23 -10.06
N MET A 48 -11.79 -13.20 -9.36
CA MET A 48 -10.60 -13.99 -9.67
C MET A 48 -10.81 -15.50 -9.43
N GLY A 49 -11.63 -15.89 -8.46
CA GLY A 49 -11.90 -17.30 -8.15
C GLY A 49 -10.60 -18.06 -7.88
N SER A 50 -10.34 -19.15 -8.60
CA SER A 50 -9.12 -19.96 -8.42
C SER A 50 -7.82 -19.24 -8.72
N ALA A 51 -7.84 -18.17 -9.54
CA ALA A 51 -6.66 -17.37 -9.82
C ALA A 51 -6.26 -16.44 -8.66
N TRP A 52 -7.12 -16.30 -7.64
CA TRP A 52 -6.81 -15.52 -6.45
C TRP A 52 -5.54 -16.00 -5.73
N LYS A 53 -5.31 -17.29 -5.72
CA LYS A 53 -4.12 -17.90 -5.08
C LYS A 53 -2.79 -17.37 -5.66
N ASP A 54 -2.79 -16.90 -6.90
CA ASP A 54 -1.64 -16.39 -7.64
C ASP A 54 -1.74 -14.86 -7.84
N THR A 55 -2.53 -14.18 -7.02
CA THR A 55 -2.82 -12.74 -7.14
C THR A 55 -2.21 -11.97 -5.98
N ILE A 56 -1.71 -10.77 -6.29
CA ILE A 56 -1.33 -9.73 -5.33
C ILE A 56 -2.06 -8.45 -5.70
N ILE A 57 -2.70 -7.81 -4.73
CA ILE A 57 -3.17 -6.44 -4.80
C ILE A 57 -2.27 -5.61 -3.89
N LEU A 58 -1.75 -4.52 -4.40
CA LEU A 58 -0.97 -3.54 -3.65
C LEU A 58 -1.64 -2.17 -3.81
N THR A 59 -1.97 -1.51 -2.70
CA THR A 59 -2.40 -0.11 -2.74
C THR A 59 -1.20 0.82 -2.69
N ALA A 60 -1.28 1.91 -3.45
CA ALA A 60 -0.25 2.93 -3.55
C ALA A 60 -0.86 4.31 -3.42
N THR A 61 -0.16 5.21 -2.76
CA THR A 61 -0.49 6.64 -2.71
C THR A 61 0.78 7.45 -2.97
N GLU A 62 0.63 8.66 -3.50
CA GLU A 62 1.75 9.55 -3.77
C GLU A 62 2.24 10.32 -2.52
N PHE A 63 1.42 10.41 -1.47
CA PHE A 63 1.75 11.07 -0.20
C PHE A 63 0.99 10.43 0.97
N GLY A 64 1.40 10.75 2.19
CA GLY A 64 0.65 10.46 3.42
C GLY A 64 -0.22 11.65 3.85
N ARG A 65 -0.71 11.59 5.08
CA ARG A 65 -1.52 12.66 5.69
C ARG A 65 -0.88 13.12 6.99
N THR A 66 -1.10 14.37 7.38
CA THR A 66 -0.65 14.89 8.68
C THR A 66 -1.27 14.10 9.83
N VAL A 67 -0.51 13.91 10.91
CA VAL A 67 -1.00 13.21 12.11
C VAL A 67 -2.10 14.00 12.81
N ALA A 68 -1.98 15.33 12.83
CA ALA A 68 -2.97 16.20 13.43
C ALA A 68 -4.06 16.62 12.43
N GLN A 69 -5.28 16.70 12.90
CA GLN A 69 -6.40 17.29 12.17
C GLN A 69 -6.12 18.78 11.91
N ASN A 70 -6.46 19.28 10.73
CA ASN A 70 -6.37 20.68 10.37
C ASN A 70 -7.62 21.49 10.83
N GLY A 71 -7.61 22.81 10.59
CA GLY A 71 -8.69 23.72 11.00
C GLY A 71 -10.03 23.50 10.28
N SER A 72 -10.06 22.70 9.21
CA SER A 72 -11.25 22.36 8.42
C SER A 72 -11.81 20.97 8.72
N ALA A 73 -11.40 20.34 9.83
CA ALA A 73 -11.79 18.99 10.22
C ALA A 73 -11.38 17.92 9.18
N GLY A 74 -10.29 18.16 8.48
CA GLY A 74 -9.62 17.23 7.57
C GLY A 74 -8.16 17.03 7.96
N THR A 75 -7.35 16.56 7.03
CA THR A 75 -5.90 16.47 7.17
C THR A 75 -5.20 17.05 5.95
N ASP A 76 -3.99 17.56 6.12
CA ASP A 76 -3.20 18.05 5.00
C ASP A 76 -2.26 16.94 4.49
N HIS A 77 -1.59 17.16 3.36
CA HIS A 77 -0.60 16.23 2.86
C HIS A 77 0.52 16.06 3.88
N GLY A 78 0.96 14.83 4.07
CA GLY A 78 2.03 14.44 4.97
C GLY A 78 3.05 13.52 4.30
N TYR A 79 4.05 13.10 5.06
CA TYR A 79 5.20 12.36 4.53
C TYR A 79 4.94 10.84 4.52
N GLY A 80 4.80 10.21 5.68
CA GLY A 80 4.57 8.78 5.79
C GLY A 80 3.11 8.40 5.58
N GLY A 81 2.89 7.23 5.01
CA GLY A 81 1.57 6.67 4.76
C GLY A 81 1.51 5.18 5.06
N VAL A 82 0.46 4.53 4.61
CA VAL A 82 0.24 3.10 4.74
C VAL A 82 -0.07 2.51 3.36
N SER A 83 0.42 1.29 3.13
CA SER A 83 0.03 0.47 1.99
C SER A 83 -0.66 -0.80 2.47
N LEU A 84 -1.70 -1.20 1.76
CA LEU A 84 -2.41 -2.45 2.01
C LEU A 84 -1.98 -3.48 0.96
N LEU A 85 -1.75 -4.70 1.41
CA LEU A 85 -1.57 -5.85 0.54
C LEU A 85 -2.71 -6.84 0.75
N ALA A 86 -3.24 -7.38 -0.34
CA ALA A 86 -4.21 -8.45 -0.33
C ALA A 86 -3.89 -9.44 -1.46
N GLY A 87 -4.15 -10.72 -1.25
CA GLY A 87 -3.91 -11.74 -2.28
C GLY A 87 -3.56 -13.09 -1.71
N GLY A 88 -3.69 -14.09 -2.55
CA GLY A 88 -3.44 -15.47 -2.15
C GLY A 88 -1.96 -15.85 -2.04
N LEU A 89 -1.05 -15.01 -2.54
CA LEU A 89 0.40 -15.21 -2.41
C LEU A 89 0.96 -14.76 -1.06
N LEU A 90 0.18 -14.00 -0.26
CA LEU A 90 0.65 -13.51 1.04
C LEU A 90 0.80 -14.65 2.06
N ALA A 91 1.85 -14.60 2.86
CA ALA A 91 2.12 -15.59 3.92
C ALA A 91 1.11 -15.53 5.08
N GLY A 92 0.21 -14.56 5.11
CA GLY A 92 -0.84 -14.39 6.13
C GLY A 92 -1.13 -12.93 6.45
N SER A 93 -2.06 -12.71 7.38
CA SER A 93 -2.45 -11.36 7.81
C SER A 93 -1.51 -10.87 8.91
N ARG A 94 -0.87 -9.74 8.67
CA ARG A 94 0.02 -9.08 9.65
C ARG A 94 0.16 -7.58 9.37
N VAL A 95 0.65 -6.85 10.34
CA VAL A 95 1.10 -5.46 10.17
C VAL A 95 2.62 -5.47 10.22
N ILE A 96 3.25 -4.91 9.19
CA ILE A 96 4.70 -4.74 9.11
C ILE A 96 4.99 -3.26 9.29
N ALA A 97 5.62 -2.92 10.38
CA ALA A 97 5.96 -1.53 10.69
C ALA A 97 7.15 -1.47 11.65
N ASN A 98 8.05 -0.53 11.42
CA ASN A 98 8.96 -0.04 12.44
C ASN A 98 8.32 1.21 13.06
N TRP A 99 7.43 1.00 14.03
CA TRP A 99 6.55 2.04 14.55
C TRP A 99 7.27 2.95 15.55
N PRO A 100 7.57 4.22 15.23
CA PRO A 100 8.29 5.14 16.12
C PRO A 100 7.38 5.78 17.19
N GLY A 101 6.06 5.79 16.97
CA GLY A 101 5.09 6.48 17.81
C GLY A 101 4.50 7.74 17.16
N LEU A 102 3.64 8.44 17.91
CA LEU A 102 2.97 9.67 17.48
C LEU A 102 3.32 10.87 18.36
N ALA A 103 4.28 10.75 19.27
CA ALA A 103 4.74 11.91 20.02
C ALA A 103 5.51 12.86 19.09
N LYS A 104 5.44 14.17 19.33
CA LYS A 104 6.02 15.18 18.42
C LYS A 104 7.49 14.91 18.05
N LYS A 105 8.27 14.34 18.96
CA LYS A 105 9.68 13.96 18.73
C LYS A 105 9.85 12.76 17.78
N ASP A 106 8.81 11.96 17.62
CA ASP A 106 8.81 10.72 16.82
C ASP A 106 8.25 10.97 15.41
N LEU A 107 7.78 12.20 15.15
CA LEU A 107 7.22 12.60 13.86
C LEU A 107 8.30 13.22 12.97
N PHE A 108 8.15 13.02 11.66
CA PHE A 108 8.93 13.72 10.66
C PHE A 108 8.61 15.23 10.74
N GLU A 109 9.63 16.04 10.95
CA GLU A 109 9.51 17.50 11.18
C GLU A 109 8.52 17.87 12.32
N GLY A 110 8.26 16.94 13.25
CA GLY A 110 7.34 17.16 14.36
C GLY A 110 5.86 17.28 13.95
N ARG A 111 5.50 16.86 12.74
CA ARG A 111 4.17 17.02 12.14
C ARG A 111 3.65 15.74 11.48
N ASP A 112 4.45 15.11 10.65
CA ASP A 112 4.01 14.04 9.77
C ASP A 112 4.41 12.66 10.32
N LEU A 113 3.69 11.63 9.89
CA LEU A 113 4.10 10.25 10.17
C LEU A 113 5.48 9.99 9.53
N MET A 114 6.37 9.37 10.29
CA MET A 114 7.68 8.97 9.80
C MET A 114 7.55 7.84 8.76
N ALA A 115 8.16 8.00 7.62
CA ALA A 115 8.31 6.91 6.65
C ALA A 115 9.47 6.01 7.10
N THR A 116 9.16 4.79 7.50
CA THR A 116 10.13 3.83 8.07
C THR A 116 10.44 2.66 7.16
N LEU A 117 9.76 2.57 6.02
CA LEU A 117 9.96 1.54 5.01
C LEU A 117 10.01 2.20 3.62
N ASP A 118 10.96 1.80 2.81
CA ASP A 118 11.01 2.23 1.41
C ASP A 118 9.92 1.50 0.62
N TYR A 119 8.99 2.27 0.05
CA TYR A 119 7.88 1.72 -0.73
C TYR A 119 8.35 0.91 -1.96
N ARG A 120 9.50 1.27 -2.54
CA ARG A 120 10.09 0.53 -3.65
C ARG A 120 10.44 -0.91 -3.25
N ALA A 121 10.83 -1.12 -1.98
CA ALA A 121 11.10 -2.46 -1.45
C ALA A 121 9.82 -3.33 -1.42
N VAL A 122 8.67 -2.74 -1.08
CA VAL A 122 7.37 -3.43 -1.15
C VAL A 122 7.02 -3.79 -2.58
N CYS A 123 7.17 -2.84 -3.52
CA CYS A 123 6.94 -3.10 -4.94
C CYS A 123 7.87 -4.20 -5.49
N ALA A 124 9.16 -4.16 -5.12
CA ALA A 124 10.13 -5.17 -5.55
C ALA A 124 9.75 -6.56 -5.05
N ALA A 125 9.34 -6.69 -3.80
CA ALA A 125 8.87 -7.95 -3.22
C ALA A 125 7.62 -8.49 -3.95
N CYS A 126 6.66 -7.61 -4.30
CA CYS A 126 5.50 -8.00 -5.09
C CYS A 126 5.89 -8.48 -6.51
N ILE A 127 6.83 -7.82 -7.16
CA ILE A 127 7.33 -8.21 -8.48
C ILE A 127 8.07 -9.55 -8.40
N GLU A 128 8.92 -9.75 -7.39
CA GLU A 128 9.61 -11.00 -7.12
C GLU A 128 8.62 -12.15 -6.96
N ALA A 129 7.62 -12.00 -6.10
CA ALA A 129 6.60 -13.01 -5.83
C ALA A 129 5.70 -13.30 -7.04
N ALA A 130 5.27 -12.28 -7.79
CA ALA A 130 4.34 -12.43 -8.90
C ALA A 130 4.98 -12.96 -10.18
N PHE A 131 6.27 -12.68 -10.41
CA PHE A 131 6.95 -12.95 -11.68
C PHE A 131 8.17 -13.85 -11.55
N GLY A 132 8.62 -14.16 -10.34
CA GLY A 132 9.82 -15.00 -10.10
C GLY A 132 11.12 -14.33 -10.53
N LEU A 133 11.16 -13.00 -10.60
CA LEU A 133 12.36 -12.25 -10.94
C LEU A 133 13.28 -12.14 -9.72
N GLN A 134 14.58 -12.15 -9.96
CA GLN A 134 15.56 -11.99 -8.88
C GLN A 134 15.55 -10.56 -8.34
N HIS A 135 15.62 -10.43 -7.02
CA HIS A 135 15.61 -9.12 -6.35
C HIS A 135 16.65 -8.15 -6.90
N ASP A 136 17.88 -8.60 -7.09
CA ASP A 136 18.98 -7.76 -7.57
C ASP A 136 18.69 -7.18 -8.96
N VAL A 137 18.05 -7.97 -9.85
CA VAL A 137 17.63 -7.50 -11.18
C VAL A 137 16.54 -6.41 -11.04
N ILE A 138 15.58 -6.62 -10.14
CA ILE A 138 14.51 -5.64 -9.89
C ILE A 138 15.11 -4.36 -9.29
N ALA A 139 15.97 -4.49 -8.29
CA ALA A 139 16.61 -3.37 -7.60
C ALA A 139 17.45 -2.52 -8.56
N ASP A 140 18.27 -3.17 -9.39
CA ASP A 140 19.21 -2.50 -10.29
C ASP A 140 18.51 -1.94 -11.55
N GLN A 141 17.68 -2.75 -12.22
CA GLN A 141 17.15 -2.41 -13.55
C GLN A 141 15.77 -1.76 -13.55
N VAL A 142 14.97 -1.95 -12.48
CA VAL A 142 13.63 -1.35 -12.37
C VAL A 142 13.67 -0.11 -11.48
N PHE A 143 14.29 -0.22 -10.30
CA PHE A 143 14.30 0.86 -9.32
C PHE A 143 15.60 1.69 -9.34
N PHE A 144 16.63 1.27 -10.08
CA PHE A 144 17.94 1.93 -10.13
C PHE A 144 18.55 2.17 -8.75
N GLU A 145 18.31 1.23 -7.82
CA GLU A 145 18.76 1.28 -6.43
C GLU A 145 19.33 -0.08 -6.01
N PRO A 146 20.61 -0.35 -6.32
CA PRO A 146 21.24 -1.66 -6.04
C PRO A 146 21.27 -2.03 -4.55
N LYS A 147 21.05 -1.05 -3.65
CA LYS A 147 20.98 -1.27 -2.20
C LYS A 147 19.57 -1.35 -1.65
N LEU A 148 18.57 -1.48 -2.53
CA LEU A 148 17.18 -1.61 -2.11
C LEU A 148 17.02 -2.80 -1.17
N PRO A 149 16.43 -2.61 0.03
CA PRO A 149 16.22 -3.72 0.97
C PRO A 149 15.33 -4.81 0.38
N ARG A 150 15.69 -6.07 0.57
CA ARG A 150 14.83 -7.21 0.24
C ARG A 150 13.95 -7.55 1.44
N ILE A 151 12.65 -7.45 1.26
CA ILE A 151 11.63 -7.74 2.29
C ILE A 151 10.65 -8.84 1.85
N HIS A 152 10.98 -9.59 0.80
CA HIS A 152 10.11 -10.62 0.24
C HIS A 152 9.66 -11.64 1.29
N ASP A 153 10.58 -12.16 2.09
CA ASP A 153 10.30 -13.22 3.07
C ASP A 153 9.47 -12.72 4.27
N ASP A 154 9.37 -11.40 4.44
CA ASP A 154 8.47 -10.77 5.40
C ASP A 154 7.02 -10.71 4.90
N LEU A 155 6.78 -10.81 3.62
CA LEU A 155 5.47 -10.64 2.97
C LEU A 155 4.91 -11.93 2.39
N PHE A 156 5.76 -12.75 1.80
CA PHE A 156 5.37 -13.92 1.00
C PHE A 156 5.96 -15.22 1.60
N ALA A 157 5.28 -16.33 1.33
CA ALA A 157 5.69 -17.68 1.79
C ALA A 157 6.67 -18.33 0.82
#